data_ff3fd6958a23dbcee30d85c15fc6447c
#
_entry.id   ff3fd6958a23dbcee30d85c15fc6447c
#
_cell.length_a   1.000
_cell.length_b   1.000
_cell.length_c   1.000
_cell.angle_alpha   90.00
_cell.angle_beta   90.00
_cell.angle_gamma   90.00
#
_symmetry.space_group_name_H-M   'P 1'
#
loop_
_entity.id
_entity.type
_entity.pdbx_description
1 polymer ?
#
loop_
_entity_poly.entity_id
_entity_poly.type
_entity_poly.pdbx_seq_one_letter_code
_entity_poly.pdbx_strand_id
1 'polypeptide(L)'
;MNKSLIHNDWKYLCQFLPENLSELAKASGAVERWRNIRNGEELLRLILAYAIEDLSLRSTAAWSTQAALELKDPSVLHRLRQAPPLLEKVLAHLLTQRLRAESAPGPAFRINDATVLSIPGSRGTDWRLHVVYDPAHCCLRRVEITDHRGGERLDRDRPRAGDLVCGDRGLAHARGIHAVTEAGA
;
A
#
# COMPACT_ATOMS: atom_id res chain seq x y z
N MET A 1 -22.54 9.09 12.98
CA MET A 1 -22.73 8.41 11.69
C MET A 1 -21.42 8.56 10.91
N ASN A 2 -20.53 7.58 11.04
CA ASN A 2 -19.24 7.60 10.33
C ASN A 2 -19.53 7.37 8.84
N LYS A 3 -19.41 8.41 8.02
CA LYS A 3 -19.45 8.24 6.57
C LYS A 3 -18.17 7.51 6.16
N SER A 4 -18.33 6.32 5.60
CA SER A 4 -17.23 5.48 5.10
C SER A 4 -16.26 6.30 4.24
N LEU A 5 -14.96 6.24 4.55
CA LEU A 5 -13.87 6.87 3.79
C LEU A 5 -13.99 6.57 2.28
N ILE A 6 -14.33 5.33 1.92
CA ILE A 6 -14.50 4.88 0.53
C ILE A 6 -15.69 5.55 -0.18
N HIS A 7 -16.63 6.09 0.55
CA HIS A 7 -17.79 6.76 -0.05
C HIS A 7 -17.51 8.23 -0.39
N ASN A 8 -16.82 8.94 0.47
CA ASN A 8 -16.56 10.38 0.33
C ASN A 8 -15.32 10.68 -0.52
N ASP A 9 -14.26 9.89 -0.38
CA ASP A 9 -12.95 10.16 -0.98
C ASP A 9 -12.68 9.36 -2.25
N TRP A 10 -13.64 8.51 -2.69
CA TRP A 10 -13.47 7.64 -3.86
C TRP A 10 -13.07 8.41 -5.13
N LYS A 11 -13.75 9.52 -5.41
CA LYS A 11 -13.43 10.36 -6.58
C LYS A 11 -12.01 10.93 -6.53
N TYR A 12 -11.55 11.25 -5.31
CA TYR A 12 -10.18 11.73 -5.11
C TYR A 12 -9.17 10.60 -5.33
N LEU A 13 -9.43 9.41 -4.79
CA LEU A 13 -8.59 8.23 -5.00
C LEU A 13 -8.48 7.84 -6.47
N CYS A 14 -9.56 7.93 -7.24
CA CYS A 14 -9.58 7.60 -8.67
C CYS A 14 -8.59 8.43 -9.49
N GLN A 15 -8.24 9.65 -9.05
CA GLN A 15 -7.28 10.52 -9.76
C GLN A 15 -5.85 9.96 -9.77
N PHE A 16 -5.54 9.04 -8.86
CA PHE A 16 -4.21 8.41 -8.73
C PHE A 16 -4.17 7.01 -9.32
N LEU A 17 -5.30 6.45 -9.72
CA LEU A 17 -5.37 5.11 -10.28
C LEU A 17 -4.93 5.08 -11.74
N PRO A 18 -4.44 3.92 -12.23
CA PRO A 18 -4.14 3.75 -13.64
C PRO A 18 -5.40 3.98 -14.51
N GLU A 19 -5.29 4.77 -15.57
CA GLU A 19 -6.39 4.99 -16.52
C GLU A 19 -6.91 3.69 -17.14
N ASN A 20 -6.02 2.72 -17.35
CA ASN A 20 -6.33 1.40 -17.92
C ASN A 20 -6.67 0.33 -16.83
N LEU A 21 -7.20 0.72 -15.68
CA LEU A 21 -7.48 -0.19 -14.55
C LEU A 21 -8.35 -1.40 -14.93
N SER A 22 -9.31 -1.22 -15.82
CA SER A 22 -10.17 -2.31 -16.31
C SER A 22 -9.39 -3.33 -17.15
N GLU A 23 -8.44 -2.89 -17.96
CA GLU A 23 -7.56 -3.75 -18.73
C GLU A 23 -6.58 -4.49 -17.82
N LEU A 24 -6.03 -3.80 -16.85
CA LEU A 24 -5.17 -4.40 -15.81
C LEU A 24 -5.90 -5.48 -15.03
N ALA A 25 -7.18 -5.27 -14.69
CA ALA A 25 -8.00 -6.26 -13.98
C ALA A 25 -8.21 -7.53 -14.81
N LYS A 26 -8.39 -7.42 -16.13
CA LYS A 26 -8.45 -8.56 -17.03
C LYS A 26 -7.08 -9.24 -17.20
N ALA A 27 -6.06 -8.46 -17.49
CA ALA A 27 -4.70 -8.96 -17.74
C ALA A 27 -4.08 -9.62 -16.49
N SER A 28 -4.51 -9.24 -15.29
CA SER A 28 -4.09 -9.88 -14.03
C SER A 28 -4.89 -11.12 -13.66
N GLY A 29 -5.96 -11.45 -14.41
CA GLY A 29 -6.88 -12.54 -14.07
C GLY A 29 -7.85 -12.21 -12.94
N ALA A 30 -7.85 -10.99 -12.40
CA ALA A 30 -8.79 -10.57 -11.36
C ALA A 30 -10.25 -10.58 -11.85
N VAL A 31 -10.43 -10.46 -13.17
CA VAL A 31 -11.74 -10.55 -13.84
C VAL A 31 -11.60 -11.29 -15.16
N GLU A 32 -12.30 -12.41 -15.27
CA GLU A 32 -12.48 -13.09 -16.55
C GLU A 32 -13.63 -12.48 -17.36
N ARG A 33 -14.75 -12.22 -16.68
CA ARG A 33 -15.97 -11.66 -17.29
C ARG A 33 -16.59 -10.61 -16.39
N TRP A 34 -16.88 -9.44 -16.97
CA TRP A 34 -17.69 -8.44 -16.35
C TRP A 34 -19.15 -8.91 -16.29
N ARG A 35 -19.73 -8.84 -15.09
CA ARG A 35 -21.14 -9.16 -14.84
C ARG A 35 -21.75 -8.01 -14.04
N ASN A 36 -22.08 -8.24 -12.77
CA ASN A 36 -22.58 -7.21 -11.86
C ASN A 36 -21.54 -6.12 -11.55
N ILE A 37 -20.24 -6.43 -11.65
CA ILE A 37 -19.14 -5.45 -11.63
C ILE A 37 -18.86 -5.07 -13.08
N ARG A 38 -18.87 -3.80 -13.40
CA ARG A 38 -18.83 -3.29 -14.78
C ARG A 38 -17.43 -2.88 -15.24
N ASN A 39 -16.56 -2.49 -14.31
CA ASN A 39 -15.23 -1.97 -14.60
C ASN A 39 -14.23 -2.21 -13.45
N GLY A 40 -12.97 -1.86 -13.69
CA GLY A 40 -11.89 -2.03 -12.71
C GLY A 40 -12.05 -1.16 -11.47
N GLU A 41 -12.64 0.01 -11.60
CA GLU A 41 -12.87 0.91 -10.47
C GLU A 41 -13.89 0.33 -9.49
N GLU A 42 -14.99 -0.21 -9.98
CA GLU A 42 -15.99 -0.88 -9.14
C GLU A 42 -15.41 -2.11 -8.44
N LEU A 43 -14.57 -2.88 -9.14
CA LEU A 43 -13.86 -4.02 -8.54
C LEU A 43 -12.92 -3.56 -7.43
N LEU A 44 -12.08 -2.57 -7.71
CA LEU A 44 -11.14 -2.06 -6.71
C LEU A 44 -11.88 -1.47 -5.51
N ARG A 45 -12.96 -0.73 -5.74
CA ARG A 45 -13.79 -0.16 -4.70
C ARG A 45 -14.41 -1.23 -3.79
N LEU A 46 -14.87 -2.35 -4.35
CA LEU A 46 -15.36 -3.49 -3.59
C LEU A 46 -14.26 -4.11 -2.71
N ILE A 47 -13.06 -4.29 -3.29
CA ILE A 47 -11.91 -4.86 -2.57
C ILE A 47 -11.50 -3.95 -1.41
N LEU A 48 -11.41 -2.65 -1.65
CA LEU A 48 -11.05 -1.67 -0.63
C LEU A 48 -12.13 -1.53 0.44
N ALA A 49 -13.43 -1.64 0.08
CA ALA A 49 -14.51 -1.66 1.05
C ALA A 49 -14.35 -2.83 2.03
N TYR A 50 -14.06 -4.02 1.52
CA TYR A 50 -13.78 -5.18 2.36
C TYR A 50 -12.57 -4.97 3.27
N ALA A 51 -11.45 -4.50 2.70
CA ALA A 51 -10.17 -4.46 3.40
C ALA A 51 -10.04 -3.28 4.39
N ILE A 52 -10.53 -2.08 4.03
CA ILE A 52 -10.34 -0.86 4.84
C ILE A 52 -11.45 -0.72 5.88
N GLU A 53 -12.68 -1.11 5.53
CA GLU A 53 -13.82 -1.00 6.44
C GLU A 53 -13.96 -2.23 7.35
N ASP A 54 -13.04 -3.19 7.27
CA ASP A 54 -13.03 -4.45 8.02
C ASP A 54 -14.37 -5.19 7.96
N LEU A 55 -14.96 -5.23 6.76
CA LEU A 55 -16.27 -5.83 6.56
C LEU A 55 -16.19 -7.35 6.46
N SER A 56 -17.16 -8.05 7.04
CA SER A 56 -17.38 -9.47 6.73
C SER A 56 -17.82 -9.64 5.26
N LEU A 57 -17.69 -10.85 4.69
CA LEU A 57 -18.17 -11.13 3.33
C LEU A 57 -19.66 -10.75 3.16
N ARG A 58 -20.48 -11.08 4.16
CA ARG A 58 -21.91 -10.75 4.17
C ARG A 58 -22.16 -9.25 4.21
N SER A 59 -21.40 -8.53 5.04
CA SER A 59 -21.49 -7.06 5.11
C SER A 59 -21.02 -6.41 3.81
N THR A 60 -19.98 -6.96 3.17
CA THR A 60 -19.50 -6.48 1.86
C THR A 60 -20.52 -6.74 0.76
N ALA A 61 -21.22 -7.89 0.78
CA ALA A 61 -22.30 -8.15 -0.15
C ALA A 61 -23.48 -7.17 0.04
N ALA A 62 -23.86 -6.89 1.30
CA ALA A 62 -24.88 -5.88 1.61
C ALA A 62 -24.44 -4.48 1.18
N TRP A 63 -23.17 -4.09 1.40
CA TRP A 63 -22.59 -2.85 0.92
C TRP A 63 -22.63 -2.77 -0.62
N SER A 64 -22.34 -3.89 -1.33
CA SER A 64 -22.37 -3.93 -2.79
C SER A 64 -23.75 -3.60 -3.36
N THR A 65 -24.83 -3.99 -2.67
CA THR A 65 -26.20 -3.64 -3.04
C THR A 65 -26.43 -2.13 -2.97
N GLN A 66 -25.93 -1.46 -1.92
CA GLN A 66 -26.00 0.01 -1.81
C GLN A 66 -25.18 0.71 -2.90
N ALA A 67 -24.10 0.07 -3.38
CA ALA A 67 -23.27 0.55 -4.48
C ALA A 67 -23.81 0.13 -5.87
N ALA A 68 -25.01 -0.43 -5.95
CA ALA A 68 -25.66 -0.90 -7.18
C ALA A 68 -24.88 -2.01 -7.93
N LEU A 69 -24.17 -2.87 -7.19
CA LEU A 69 -23.39 -4.00 -7.75
C LEU A 69 -24.10 -5.35 -7.57
N GLU A 70 -24.99 -5.49 -6.59
CA GLU A 70 -25.82 -6.67 -6.31
C GLU A 70 -25.04 -8.00 -6.27
N LEU A 71 -24.02 -8.08 -5.44
CA LEU A 71 -23.20 -9.28 -5.29
C LEU A 71 -23.67 -10.14 -4.11
N LYS A 72 -23.54 -11.46 -4.24
CA LYS A 72 -23.72 -12.42 -3.15
C LYS A 72 -22.36 -12.76 -2.52
N ASP A 73 -22.37 -13.24 -1.25
CA ASP A 73 -21.17 -13.61 -0.50
C ASP A 73 -20.17 -14.48 -1.29
N PRO A 74 -20.60 -15.57 -2.00
CA PRO A 74 -19.66 -16.37 -2.78
C PRO A 74 -19.00 -15.60 -3.93
N SER A 75 -19.74 -14.66 -4.54
CA SER A 75 -19.19 -13.82 -5.60
C SER A 75 -18.18 -12.81 -5.07
N VAL A 76 -18.42 -12.23 -3.89
CA VAL A 76 -17.46 -11.36 -3.19
C VAL A 76 -16.19 -12.16 -2.88
N LEU A 77 -16.31 -13.32 -2.25
CA LEU A 77 -15.17 -14.18 -1.92
C LEU A 77 -14.34 -14.54 -3.16
N HIS A 78 -15.01 -14.92 -4.26
CA HIS A 78 -14.33 -15.24 -5.51
C HIS A 78 -13.51 -14.03 -6.03
N ARG A 79 -14.09 -12.81 -6.01
CA ARG A 79 -13.38 -11.59 -6.43
C ARG A 79 -12.19 -11.26 -5.53
N LEU A 80 -12.35 -11.40 -4.22
CA LEU A 80 -11.27 -11.16 -3.27
C LEU A 80 -10.10 -12.13 -3.47
N ARG A 81 -10.38 -13.41 -3.75
CA ARG A 81 -9.33 -14.42 -4.02
C ARG A 81 -8.53 -14.14 -5.29
N GLN A 82 -9.14 -13.51 -6.26
CA GLN A 82 -8.49 -13.15 -7.53
C GLN A 82 -7.87 -11.74 -7.53
N ALA A 83 -8.10 -10.95 -6.48
CA ALA A 83 -7.65 -9.58 -6.37
C ALA A 83 -6.13 -9.37 -6.26
N PRO A 84 -5.33 -10.24 -5.59
CA PRO A 84 -3.93 -9.94 -5.29
C PRO A 84 -3.08 -9.50 -6.50
N PRO A 85 -3.12 -10.16 -7.68
CA PRO A 85 -2.32 -9.73 -8.82
C PRO A 85 -2.72 -8.34 -9.37
N LEU A 86 -3.99 -7.94 -9.24
CA LEU A 86 -4.43 -6.60 -9.60
C LEU A 86 -3.92 -5.58 -8.59
N LEU A 87 -4.04 -5.87 -7.29
CA LEU A 87 -3.56 -4.98 -6.23
C LEU A 87 -2.06 -4.75 -6.33
N GLU A 88 -1.28 -5.77 -6.66
CA GLU A 88 0.15 -5.66 -6.90
C GLU A 88 0.46 -4.66 -8.04
N LYS A 89 -0.25 -4.74 -9.16
CA LYS A 89 -0.08 -3.81 -10.29
C LYS A 89 -0.52 -2.39 -9.95
N VAL A 90 -1.62 -2.23 -9.24
CA VAL A 90 -2.09 -0.91 -8.77
C VAL A 90 -1.08 -0.30 -7.81
N LEU A 91 -0.59 -1.09 -6.85
CA LEU A 91 0.43 -0.65 -5.90
C LEU A 91 1.72 -0.24 -6.61
N ALA A 92 2.21 -1.07 -7.55
CA ALA A 92 3.39 -0.74 -8.33
C ALA A 92 3.23 0.58 -9.12
N HIS A 93 2.06 0.83 -9.71
CA HIS A 93 1.75 2.08 -10.39
C HIS A 93 1.81 3.28 -9.43
N LEU A 94 1.15 3.19 -8.28
CA LEU A 94 1.13 4.25 -7.28
C LEU A 94 2.52 4.54 -6.72
N LEU A 95 3.30 3.51 -6.43
CA LEU A 95 4.68 3.65 -5.96
C LEU A 95 5.57 4.29 -7.04
N THR A 96 5.46 3.86 -8.30
CA THR A 96 6.25 4.43 -9.39
C THR A 96 6.00 5.93 -9.58
N GLN A 97 4.76 6.38 -9.40
CA GLN A 97 4.43 7.81 -9.43
C GLN A 97 5.05 8.59 -8.28
N ARG A 98 5.24 7.96 -7.12
CA ARG A 98 5.74 8.58 -5.89
C ARG A 98 7.24 8.40 -5.65
N LEU A 99 7.86 7.37 -6.27
CA LEU A 99 9.29 7.07 -6.14
C LEU A 99 10.19 7.92 -7.06
N ARG A 100 9.71 9.01 -7.61
CA ARG A 100 10.45 9.86 -8.58
C ARG A 100 11.71 10.55 -8.05
N ALA A 101 12.06 10.41 -6.79
CA ALA A 101 13.03 11.28 -6.13
C ALA A 101 14.45 10.72 -6.02
N GLU A 102 14.81 9.63 -6.69
CA GLU A 102 16.22 9.15 -6.64
C GLU A 102 17.23 10.12 -7.29
N SER A 103 16.76 11.10 -8.04
CA SER A 103 17.60 11.96 -8.89
C SER A 103 17.77 13.39 -8.40
N ALA A 104 17.21 13.78 -7.26
CA ALA A 104 17.40 15.15 -6.76
C ALA A 104 18.86 15.33 -6.29
N PRO A 105 19.64 16.28 -6.85
CA PRO A 105 20.98 16.55 -6.41
C PRO A 105 20.96 17.18 -5.00
N GLY A 106 21.95 16.83 -4.18
CA GLY A 106 22.15 17.38 -2.85
C GLY A 106 21.66 16.52 -1.71
N PRO A 107 21.91 16.98 -0.47
CA PRO A 107 21.48 16.29 0.75
C PRO A 107 19.97 16.15 0.83
N ALA A 108 19.50 15.02 1.32
CA ALA A 108 18.06 14.75 1.48
C ALA A 108 17.70 14.64 2.97
N PHE A 109 16.51 15.10 3.32
CA PHE A 109 15.89 14.75 4.58
C PHE A 109 15.14 13.42 4.42
N ARG A 110 15.52 12.42 5.21
CA ARG A 110 14.98 11.05 5.13
C ARG A 110 14.29 10.70 6.43
N ILE A 111 12.99 10.46 6.37
CA ILE A 111 12.23 9.93 7.49
C ILE A 111 12.08 8.43 7.29
N ASN A 112 12.66 7.65 8.21
CA ASN A 112 12.56 6.20 8.21
C ASN A 112 11.51 5.77 9.22
N ASP A 113 10.61 4.91 8.79
CA ASP A 113 9.58 4.31 9.62
C ASP A 113 9.33 2.86 9.22
N ALA A 114 8.78 2.08 10.16
CA ALA A 114 8.39 0.71 9.90
C ALA A 114 7.08 0.38 10.60
N THR A 115 6.20 -0.32 9.90
CA THR A 115 4.94 -0.77 10.46
C THR A 115 4.77 -2.28 10.32
N VAL A 116 4.08 -2.86 11.29
CA VAL A 116 3.79 -4.30 11.33
C VAL A 116 2.57 -4.60 10.47
N LEU A 117 2.66 -5.65 9.67
CA LEU A 117 1.54 -6.21 8.94
C LEU A 117 1.28 -7.63 9.47
N SER A 118 0.04 -7.92 9.83
CA SER A 118 -0.37 -9.21 10.36
C SER A 118 -1.51 -9.79 9.53
N ILE A 119 -1.48 -11.11 9.32
CA ILE A 119 -2.60 -11.82 8.71
C ILE A 119 -3.75 -11.87 9.72
N PRO A 120 -5.00 -11.65 9.30
CA PRO A 120 -6.15 -11.80 10.18
C PRO A 120 -6.13 -13.15 10.91
N GLY A 121 -6.14 -13.11 12.25
CA GLY A 121 -6.09 -14.31 13.10
C GLY A 121 -4.68 -14.80 13.44
N SER A 122 -3.62 -14.22 12.90
CA SER A 122 -2.26 -14.54 13.34
C SER A 122 -1.96 -13.95 14.73
N ARG A 123 -0.99 -14.55 15.42
CA ARG A 123 -0.50 -14.05 16.72
C ARG A 123 0.91 -13.48 16.52
N GLY A 124 0.99 -12.19 16.22
CA GLY A 124 2.28 -11.51 16.07
C GLY A 124 2.48 -10.85 14.71
N THR A 125 3.73 -10.56 14.40
CA THR A 125 4.13 -9.92 13.15
C THR A 125 4.34 -10.98 12.08
N ASP A 126 3.62 -10.93 10.97
CA ASP A 126 3.88 -11.77 9.80
C ASP A 126 4.88 -11.09 8.86
N TRP A 127 4.64 -9.81 8.60
CA TRP A 127 5.52 -8.98 7.78
C TRP A 127 5.76 -7.62 8.43
N ARG A 128 6.76 -6.94 7.90
CA ARG A 128 7.07 -5.57 8.28
C ARG A 128 7.28 -4.74 7.02
N LEU A 129 6.57 -3.61 6.95
CA LEU A 129 6.71 -2.62 5.89
C LEU A 129 7.66 -1.54 6.37
N HIS A 130 8.79 -1.39 5.69
CA HIS A 130 9.78 -0.33 5.92
C HIS A 130 9.60 0.75 4.87
N VAL A 131 9.59 1.99 5.29
CA VAL A 131 9.37 3.14 4.43
C VAL A 131 10.44 4.19 4.68
N VAL A 132 10.97 4.77 3.61
CA VAL A 132 11.78 5.99 3.66
C VAL A 132 11.04 7.08 2.91
N TYR A 133 10.69 8.14 3.61
CA TYR A 133 9.97 9.28 3.09
C TYR A 133 10.87 10.52 3.02
N ASP A 134 10.76 11.26 1.93
CA ASP A 134 11.42 12.56 1.73
C ASP A 134 10.36 13.66 1.80
N PRO A 135 10.29 14.42 2.90
CA PRO A 135 9.29 15.46 3.05
C PRO A 135 9.54 16.68 2.15
N ALA A 136 10.80 16.92 1.76
CA ALA A 136 11.11 18.06 0.87
C ALA A 136 10.50 17.87 -0.52
N HIS A 137 10.42 16.64 -0.99
CA HIS A 137 9.85 16.27 -2.30
C HIS A 137 8.47 15.61 -2.20
N CYS A 138 7.92 15.48 -0.97
CA CYS A 138 6.66 14.79 -0.71
C CYS A 138 6.56 13.40 -1.37
N CYS A 139 7.64 12.61 -1.31
CA CYS A 139 7.71 11.33 -2.00
C CYS A 139 8.29 10.22 -1.13
N LEU A 140 7.98 8.97 -1.50
CA LEU A 140 8.62 7.79 -0.96
C LEU A 140 9.92 7.54 -1.72
N ARG A 141 11.04 7.44 -1.00
CA ARG A 141 12.34 7.06 -1.58
C ARG A 141 12.53 5.56 -1.62
N ARG A 142 11.98 4.87 -0.64
CA ARG A 142 12.08 3.42 -0.53
C ARG A 142 10.84 2.85 0.14
N VAL A 143 10.44 1.69 -0.34
CA VAL A 143 9.44 0.82 0.31
C VAL A 143 9.98 -0.60 0.23
N GLU A 144 10.03 -1.28 1.37
CA GLU A 144 10.50 -2.66 1.47
C GLU A 144 9.57 -3.45 2.39
N ILE A 145 9.19 -4.65 1.98
CA ILE A 145 8.46 -5.59 2.83
C ILE A 145 9.41 -6.72 3.21
N THR A 146 9.48 -6.99 4.50
CA THR A 146 10.27 -8.11 5.04
C THR A 146 9.37 -9.06 5.83
N ASP A 147 9.89 -10.25 6.13
CA ASP A 147 9.27 -11.15 7.10
C ASP A 147 9.41 -10.61 8.54
N HIS A 148 8.90 -11.34 9.52
CA HIS A 148 9.00 -11.01 10.94
C HIS A 148 10.44 -10.86 11.46
N ARG A 149 11.45 -11.43 10.77
CA ARG A 149 12.86 -11.33 11.13
C ARG A 149 13.53 -10.06 10.62
N GLY A 150 12.87 -9.38 9.70
CA GLY A 150 13.32 -8.09 9.17
C GLY A 150 13.25 -6.99 10.22
N GLY A 151 14.28 -6.86 11.07
CA GLY A 151 14.35 -5.84 12.12
C GLY A 151 14.29 -4.42 11.58
N GLU A 152 13.81 -3.49 12.41
CA GLU A 152 13.80 -2.06 12.15
C GLU A 152 15.22 -1.53 12.28
N ARG A 153 15.81 -1.06 11.19
CA ARG A 153 17.24 -0.64 11.17
C ARG A 153 17.45 0.47 10.17
N LEU A 154 18.26 1.47 10.54
CA LEU A 154 18.62 2.60 9.66
C LEU A 154 19.53 2.18 8.50
N ASP A 155 20.31 1.10 8.62
CA ASP A 155 21.20 0.60 7.57
C ASP A 155 20.48 -0.10 6.40
N ARG A 156 19.15 -0.21 6.45
CA ARG A 156 18.33 -0.67 5.32
C ARG A 156 18.29 0.35 4.19
N ASP A 157 18.20 1.61 4.53
CA ASP A 157 18.37 2.69 3.57
C ASP A 157 19.89 2.99 3.46
N ARG A 158 20.34 3.32 2.27
CA ARG A 158 21.73 3.72 2.04
C ARG A 158 21.79 5.24 1.96
N PRO A 159 21.95 5.94 3.09
CA PRO A 159 22.05 7.38 3.08
C PRO A 159 23.32 7.82 2.33
N ARG A 160 23.30 9.04 1.83
CA ARG A 160 24.46 9.67 1.18
C ARG A 160 25.08 10.70 2.11
N ALA A 161 26.31 11.06 1.85
CA ALA A 161 26.98 12.11 2.60
C ALA A 161 26.16 13.42 2.60
N GLY A 162 25.95 13.96 3.79
CA GLY A 162 25.14 15.15 4.04
C GLY A 162 23.64 14.90 4.15
N ASP A 163 23.12 13.70 3.96
CA ASP A 163 21.72 13.41 4.22
C ASP A 163 21.41 13.57 5.73
N LEU A 164 20.23 14.09 6.05
CA LEU A 164 19.73 14.11 7.42
C LEU A 164 18.75 12.93 7.59
N VAL A 165 19.13 11.98 8.43
CA VAL A 165 18.35 10.76 8.69
C VAL A 165 17.59 10.89 9.99
N CYS A 166 16.27 10.74 9.95
CA CYS A 166 15.37 10.78 11.09
C CYS A 166 14.62 9.44 11.20
N GLY A 167 14.40 8.98 12.40
CA GLY A 167 13.63 7.78 12.69
C GLY A 167 13.23 7.73 14.15
N ASP A 168 12.37 6.80 14.52
CA ASP A 168 12.00 6.60 15.90
C ASP A 168 13.13 5.90 16.72
N ARG A 169 12.92 5.76 18.02
CA ARG A 169 13.91 5.13 18.92
C ARG A 169 14.09 3.62 18.63
N GLY A 170 13.10 2.96 18.04
CA GLY A 170 13.17 1.55 17.65
C GLY A 170 14.18 1.29 16.53
N LEU A 171 14.45 2.29 15.69
CA LEU A 171 15.43 2.22 14.60
C LEU A 171 16.88 2.51 15.08
N ALA A 172 17.07 3.06 16.30
CA ALA A 172 18.35 3.55 16.81
C ALA A 172 19.24 2.42 17.36
N HIS A 173 19.54 1.42 16.54
CA HIS A 173 20.52 0.37 16.87
C HIS A 173 21.93 0.80 16.48
N ALA A 174 22.94 0.38 17.29
CA ALA A 174 24.34 0.74 17.09
C ALA A 174 24.83 0.53 15.67
N ARG A 175 24.50 -0.60 15.04
CA ARG A 175 24.87 -0.91 13.66
C ARG A 175 24.25 0.08 12.65
N GLY A 176 22.98 0.47 12.85
CA GLY A 176 22.29 1.41 11.97
C GLY A 176 22.88 2.82 12.08
N ILE A 177 23.14 3.26 13.32
CA ILE A 177 23.78 4.55 13.60
C ILE A 177 25.20 4.59 12.99
N HIS A 178 25.97 3.53 13.18
CA HIS A 178 27.31 3.43 12.60
C HIS A 178 27.29 3.55 11.07
N ALA A 179 26.37 2.83 10.40
CA ALA A 179 26.24 2.88 8.94
C ALA A 179 25.86 4.29 8.42
N VAL A 180 24.98 5.01 9.14
CA VAL A 180 24.61 6.39 8.82
C VAL A 180 25.82 7.31 8.98
N THR A 181 26.55 7.19 10.11
CA THR A 181 27.75 7.99 10.39
C THR A 181 28.88 7.72 9.39
N GLU A 182 29.13 6.46 9.01
CA GLU A 182 30.13 6.12 7.99
C GLU A 182 29.77 6.68 6.61
N ALA A 183 28.49 6.78 6.29
CA ALA A 183 28.03 7.41 5.05
C ALA A 183 28.22 8.94 5.05
N GLY A 184 28.53 9.54 6.20
CA GLY A 184 28.63 10.98 6.36
C GLY A 184 27.27 11.70 6.39
N ALA A 185 26.24 10.98 6.80
CA ALA A 185 24.88 11.48 6.93
C ALA A 185 24.59 11.89 8.39
#